data_92e04d2d8b5f7de9017b01481168f790
#
_entry.id   92e04d2d8b5f7de9017b01481168f790
#
_cell.length_a   1.000
_cell.length_b   1.000
_cell.length_c   1.000
_cell.angle_alpha   90.00
_cell.angle_beta   90.00
_cell.angle_gamma   90.00
#
_symmetry.space_group_name_H-M   'P 1'
#
loop_
_entity.id
_entity.type
_entity.pdbx_description
1 polymer ?
#
loop_
_entity_poly.entity_id
_entity_poly.type
_entity_poly.pdbx_seq_one_letter_code
_entity_poly.pdbx_strand_id
1 'polypeptide(L)'
;LVAVTTVEPVLDRPSPCPACGEANPAGARFCSSCGARLEDGGAVREERKLVSVLFVDLVGFTARSDRADPEDVREVLQLYFAEAKRRIEHHGGVVEKFIGDAVMAVFGAPVAHGEDAERAVRAGLRVLEGIEELNRGQALDLVARAAVDTGDAVVSVESAHADVLATGDVVNTASRLQTAAPPGRLLVGSETHRATRHAIRYEPVGTVEAKGKAAPVEAWLAVEPLLAPADRPLAESALVGRSHELELMRSVWTRCLTELRPHLVTVLGPPGIGKSRLCHELSVLVTSGRGRIFRGRCLPYEEQAGYQAFSRLVHEAAGILESDPPPVAREKLQLTVDELIPEAETAETFRYLALLLGLAPDDDVPQAQLLFFAARRFIECVGVAQPTV
;
A
#
# COMPACT_ATOMS: atom_id res chain seq x y z
N LEU A 1 -9.77 -35.14 6.67
CA LEU A 1 -10.99 -34.59 6.05
C LEU A 1 -11.46 -33.43 6.92
N VAL A 2 -11.07 -32.19 6.58
CA VAL A 2 -11.59 -30.99 7.23
C VAL A 2 -12.87 -30.64 6.48
N ALA A 3 -13.99 -30.64 7.17
CA ALA A 3 -15.26 -30.23 6.61
C ALA A 3 -15.20 -28.78 6.19
N VAL A 4 -15.31 -28.52 4.90
CA VAL A 4 -15.52 -27.19 4.36
C VAL A 4 -16.97 -26.83 4.63
N THR A 5 -17.19 -25.96 5.62
CA THR A 5 -18.50 -25.32 5.76
C THR A 5 -18.56 -24.23 4.69
N THR A 6 -19.20 -24.52 3.59
CA THR A 6 -19.59 -23.54 2.58
C THR A 6 -20.59 -22.59 3.23
N VAL A 7 -20.14 -21.35 3.48
CA VAL A 7 -21.07 -20.25 3.72
C VAL A 7 -21.68 -19.94 2.34
N GLU A 8 -22.95 -20.21 2.18
CA GLU A 8 -23.72 -19.84 0.99
C GLU A 8 -23.56 -18.32 0.78
N PRO A 9 -23.33 -17.89 -0.48
CA PRO A 9 -23.35 -16.45 -0.79
C PRO A 9 -24.74 -15.91 -0.43
N VAL A 10 -24.76 -14.76 0.25
CA VAL A 10 -26.00 -14.00 0.47
C VAL A 10 -26.57 -13.73 -0.90
N LEU A 11 -27.63 -14.48 -1.28
CA LEU A 11 -28.34 -14.31 -2.52
C LEU A 11 -28.90 -12.87 -2.54
N ASP A 12 -28.42 -12.09 -3.48
CA ASP A 12 -28.94 -10.76 -3.81
C ASP A 12 -30.47 -10.83 -3.96
N ARG A 13 -31.18 -10.17 -3.07
CA ARG A 13 -32.64 -10.12 -3.14
C ARG A 13 -33.06 -9.29 -4.35
N PRO A 14 -34.00 -9.80 -5.15
CA PRO A 14 -34.53 -9.02 -6.27
C PRO A 14 -35.18 -7.72 -5.75
N SER A 15 -34.88 -6.61 -6.41
CA SER A 15 -35.45 -5.29 -6.08
C SER A 15 -36.71 -5.05 -6.89
N PRO A 16 -37.87 -4.72 -6.28
CA PRO A 16 -39.07 -4.41 -7.01
C PRO A 16 -38.94 -3.08 -7.74
N CYS A 17 -39.40 -3.01 -8.97
CA CYS A 17 -39.44 -1.77 -9.75
C CYS A 17 -40.38 -0.74 -9.11
N PRO A 18 -39.95 0.51 -8.84
CA PRO A 18 -40.79 1.53 -8.25
C PRO A 18 -41.93 1.97 -9.16
N ALA A 19 -41.82 1.74 -10.48
CA ALA A 19 -42.85 2.15 -11.45
C ALA A 19 -43.93 1.09 -11.72
N CYS A 20 -43.59 -0.21 -11.68
CA CYS A 20 -44.53 -1.29 -12.02
C CYS A 20 -44.56 -2.47 -11.02
N GLY A 21 -43.72 -2.46 -9.98
CA GLY A 21 -43.69 -3.51 -8.98
C GLY A 21 -42.98 -4.79 -9.39
N GLU A 22 -42.52 -4.92 -10.64
CA GLU A 22 -41.85 -6.16 -11.14
C GLU A 22 -40.53 -6.39 -10.40
N ALA A 23 -40.28 -7.63 -9.99
CA ALA A 23 -39.04 -8.04 -9.35
C ALA A 23 -37.91 -8.16 -10.37
N ASN A 24 -36.83 -7.38 -10.20
CA ASN A 24 -35.69 -7.38 -11.09
C ASN A 24 -34.46 -8.00 -10.40
N PRO A 25 -33.54 -8.63 -11.16
CA PRO A 25 -32.28 -9.11 -10.59
C PRO A 25 -31.50 -7.99 -9.92
N ALA A 26 -30.79 -8.30 -8.84
CA ALA A 26 -29.94 -7.32 -8.19
C ALA A 26 -28.93 -6.72 -9.19
N GLY A 27 -28.77 -5.39 -9.18
CA GLY A 27 -27.88 -4.70 -10.12
C GLY A 27 -28.48 -4.43 -11.52
N ALA A 28 -29.76 -4.74 -11.77
CA ALA A 28 -30.42 -4.39 -13.02
C ALA A 28 -30.58 -2.86 -13.14
N ARG A 29 -30.03 -2.27 -14.18
CA ARG A 29 -30.11 -0.82 -14.46
C ARG A 29 -31.47 -0.37 -15.00
N PHE A 30 -32.24 -1.28 -15.58
CA PHE A 30 -33.56 -1.03 -16.15
C PHE A 30 -34.50 -2.14 -15.80
N CYS A 31 -35.76 -1.83 -15.56
CA CYS A 31 -36.78 -2.81 -15.32
C CYS A 31 -37.03 -3.67 -16.58
N SER A 32 -36.97 -4.98 -16.45
CA SER A 32 -37.19 -5.94 -17.53
C SER A 32 -38.61 -5.90 -18.07
N SER A 33 -39.60 -5.42 -17.29
CA SER A 33 -41.01 -5.35 -17.66
C SER A 33 -41.44 -4.02 -18.28
N CYS A 34 -41.09 -2.89 -17.65
CA CYS A 34 -41.58 -1.56 -18.08
C CYS A 34 -40.50 -0.64 -18.63
N GLY A 35 -39.21 -1.06 -18.64
CA GLY A 35 -38.11 -0.24 -19.12
C GLY A 35 -37.74 0.95 -18.22
N ALA A 36 -38.43 1.14 -17.09
CA ALA A 36 -38.12 2.20 -16.17
C ALA A 36 -36.68 2.03 -15.64
N ARG A 37 -35.93 3.11 -15.54
CA ARG A 37 -34.63 3.10 -14.94
C ARG A 37 -34.78 2.73 -13.45
N LEU A 38 -34.18 1.64 -13.07
CA LEU A 38 -34.04 1.27 -11.68
C LEU A 38 -32.85 2.07 -11.19
N GLU A 39 -33.10 3.08 -10.38
CA GLU A 39 -32.02 3.78 -9.71
C GLU A 39 -31.31 2.74 -8.84
N ASP A 40 -30.03 2.54 -9.08
CA ASP A 40 -29.17 2.02 -8.05
C ASP A 40 -29.33 3.01 -6.88
N GLY A 41 -30.12 2.60 -5.92
CA GLY A 41 -30.21 3.32 -4.65
C GLY A 41 -28.86 3.17 -3.99
N GLY A 42 -27.88 3.88 -4.49
CA GLY A 42 -26.59 4.11 -3.86
C GLY A 42 -26.86 4.84 -2.57
N ALA A 43 -27.32 4.12 -1.56
CA ALA A 43 -27.32 4.64 -0.21
C ALA A 43 -25.87 5.02 0.09
N VAL A 44 -25.61 6.32 0.20
CA VAL A 44 -24.36 6.84 0.73
C VAL A 44 -24.15 6.11 2.05
N ARG A 45 -23.20 5.16 2.08
CA ARG A 45 -22.87 4.47 3.32
C ARG A 45 -21.87 5.33 4.06
N GLU A 46 -22.31 5.91 5.14
CA GLU A 46 -21.42 6.57 6.09
C GLU A 46 -20.93 5.55 7.10
N GLU A 47 -19.63 5.41 7.18
CA GLU A 47 -18.97 4.51 8.13
C GLU A 47 -17.91 5.28 8.90
N ARG A 48 -17.80 5.02 10.20
CA ARG A 48 -16.65 5.50 10.98
C ARG A 48 -15.48 4.56 10.76
N LYS A 49 -14.40 5.10 10.21
CA LYS A 49 -13.17 4.36 9.90
C LYS A 49 -11.95 5.07 10.48
N LEU A 50 -10.96 4.28 10.85
CA LEU A 50 -9.61 4.79 11.08
C LEU A 50 -8.97 5.02 9.71
N VAL A 51 -8.65 6.25 9.41
CA VAL A 51 -8.02 6.65 8.14
C VAL A 51 -6.75 7.44 8.37
N SER A 52 -5.90 7.49 7.35
CA SER A 52 -4.78 8.42 7.30
C SER A 52 -4.99 9.42 6.19
N VAL A 53 -4.91 10.69 6.51
CA VAL A 53 -5.15 11.81 5.58
C VAL A 53 -3.82 12.45 5.24
N LEU A 54 -3.51 12.50 3.95
CA LEU A 54 -2.35 13.19 3.40
C LEU A 54 -2.78 14.51 2.78
N PHE A 55 -2.13 15.59 3.18
CA PHE A 55 -2.16 16.87 2.48
C PHE A 55 -0.80 17.17 1.86
N VAL A 56 -0.82 17.66 0.64
CA VAL A 56 0.38 18.18 -0.07
C VAL A 56 0.00 19.53 -0.66
N ASP A 57 0.86 20.54 -0.55
CA ASP A 57 0.59 21.91 -0.98
C ASP A 57 1.85 22.57 -1.53
N LEU A 58 1.71 23.41 -2.55
CA LEU A 58 2.84 24.13 -3.14
C LEU A 58 3.16 25.39 -2.34
N VAL A 59 4.42 25.55 -1.98
CA VAL A 59 4.87 26.70 -1.19
C VAL A 59 4.97 27.95 -2.06
N GLY A 60 4.19 28.99 -1.71
CA GLY A 60 4.22 30.30 -2.36
C GLY A 60 3.67 30.31 -3.80
N PHE A 61 2.98 29.27 -4.21
CA PHE A 61 2.45 29.14 -5.57
C PHE A 61 1.34 30.18 -5.85
N THR A 62 0.43 30.43 -4.93
CA THR A 62 -0.62 31.43 -5.07
C THR A 62 -0.07 32.83 -5.37
N ALA A 63 0.98 33.26 -4.68
CA ALA A 63 1.61 34.57 -4.94
C ALA A 63 2.36 34.63 -6.28
N ARG A 64 2.80 33.48 -6.81
CA ARG A 64 3.45 33.38 -8.14
C ARG A 64 2.39 33.36 -9.24
N SER A 65 1.30 32.65 -9.07
CA SER A 65 0.20 32.53 -10.04
C SER A 65 -0.49 33.86 -10.29
N ASP A 66 -0.56 34.76 -9.29
CA ASP A 66 -1.10 36.12 -9.45
C ASP A 66 -0.35 36.97 -10.49
N ARG A 67 0.87 36.58 -10.85
CA ARG A 67 1.76 37.34 -11.74
C ARG A 67 2.11 36.61 -13.05
N ALA A 68 1.72 35.36 -13.16
CA ALA A 68 1.99 34.46 -14.30
C ALA A 68 0.80 34.42 -15.26
N ASP A 69 1.07 33.95 -16.48
CA ASP A 69 0.00 33.69 -17.44
C ASP A 69 -0.91 32.55 -16.93
N PRO A 70 -2.25 32.71 -16.96
CA PRO A 70 -3.17 31.67 -16.51
C PRO A 70 -3.01 30.33 -17.23
N GLU A 71 -2.58 30.32 -18.48
CA GLU A 71 -2.35 29.10 -19.28
C GLU A 71 -1.11 28.35 -18.74
N ASP A 72 -0.02 29.06 -18.46
CA ASP A 72 1.21 28.50 -17.87
C ASP A 72 0.94 27.95 -16.47
N VAL A 73 0.19 28.69 -15.65
CA VAL A 73 -0.21 28.25 -14.31
C VAL A 73 -1.01 26.95 -14.38
N ARG A 74 -1.92 26.85 -15.32
CA ARG A 74 -2.76 25.65 -15.52
C ARG A 74 -1.91 24.45 -15.95
N GLU A 75 -0.97 24.63 -16.88
CA GLU A 75 -0.09 23.56 -17.34
C GLU A 75 0.76 23.02 -16.20
N VAL A 76 1.39 23.90 -15.42
CA VAL A 76 2.20 23.52 -14.25
C VAL A 76 1.37 22.78 -13.21
N LEU A 77 0.16 23.24 -12.89
CA LEU A 77 -0.74 22.55 -11.96
C LEU A 77 -1.15 21.18 -12.48
N GLN A 78 -1.41 21.01 -13.78
CA GLN A 78 -1.75 19.72 -14.35
C GLN A 78 -0.61 18.70 -14.20
N LEU A 79 0.62 19.11 -14.46
CA LEU A 79 1.80 18.26 -14.28
C LEU A 79 1.97 17.86 -12.81
N TYR A 80 1.87 18.81 -11.89
CA TYR A 80 1.96 18.56 -10.46
C TYR A 80 0.85 17.62 -9.96
N PHE A 81 -0.40 17.87 -10.33
CA PHE A 81 -1.52 17.04 -9.90
C PHE A 81 -1.45 15.63 -10.47
N ALA A 82 -1.02 15.47 -11.72
CA ALA A 82 -0.82 14.17 -12.33
C ALA A 82 0.25 13.36 -11.59
N GLU A 83 1.38 14.00 -11.28
CA GLU A 83 2.46 13.36 -10.53
C GLU A 83 2.07 13.01 -9.10
N ALA A 84 1.44 13.94 -8.37
CA ALA A 84 0.95 13.69 -7.02
C ALA A 84 -0.07 12.55 -6.99
N LYS A 85 -1.05 12.58 -7.89
CA LYS A 85 -2.08 11.54 -8.03
C LYS A 85 -1.44 10.18 -8.31
N ARG A 86 -0.54 10.10 -9.27
CA ARG A 86 0.16 8.86 -9.63
C ARG A 86 0.88 8.24 -8.42
N ARG A 87 1.62 9.05 -7.65
CA ARG A 87 2.35 8.57 -6.46
C ARG A 87 1.41 8.14 -5.33
N ILE A 88 0.33 8.88 -5.10
CA ILE A 88 -0.67 8.57 -4.08
C ILE A 88 -1.40 7.26 -4.40
N GLU A 89 -1.91 7.12 -5.62
CA GLU A 89 -2.64 5.93 -6.06
C GLU A 89 -1.74 4.69 -6.09
N HIS A 90 -0.46 4.85 -6.47
CA HIS A 90 0.53 3.77 -6.40
C HIS A 90 0.69 3.19 -4.97
N HIS A 91 0.50 4.02 -3.95
CA HIS A 91 0.54 3.57 -2.55
C HIS A 91 -0.84 3.16 -2.00
N GLY A 92 -1.87 3.08 -2.84
CA GLY A 92 -3.22 2.67 -2.46
C GLY A 92 -4.03 3.77 -1.75
N GLY A 93 -3.64 5.03 -1.91
CA GLY A 93 -4.42 6.20 -1.49
C GLY A 93 -5.43 6.61 -2.54
N VAL A 94 -6.50 7.24 -2.11
CA VAL A 94 -7.50 7.85 -2.99
C VAL A 94 -7.38 9.35 -2.88
N VAL A 95 -7.15 10.03 -4.01
CA VAL A 95 -7.21 11.50 -4.05
C VAL A 95 -8.67 11.91 -3.93
N GLU A 96 -9.00 12.54 -2.80
CA GLU A 96 -10.37 12.98 -2.53
C GLU A 96 -10.70 14.25 -3.30
N LYS A 97 -9.80 15.23 -3.23
CA LYS A 97 -10.02 16.54 -3.90
C LYS A 97 -8.73 17.33 -4.07
N PHE A 98 -8.80 18.26 -5.01
CA PHE A 98 -7.84 19.33 -5.20
C PHE A 98 -8.42 20.63 -4.62
N ILE A 99 -7.67 21.36 -3.81
CA ILE A 99 -8.10 22.59 -3.13
C ILE A 99 -7.11 23.69 -3.49
N GLY A 100 -7.38 24.44 -4.55
CA GLY A 100 -6.41 25.39 -5.11
C GLY A 100 -5.19 24.62 -5.65
N ASP A 101 -4.03 24.82 -5.04
CA ASP A 101 -2.78 24.11 -5.31
C ASP A 101 -2.50 22.97 -4.31
N ALA A 102 -3.43 22.70 -3.41
CA ALA A 102 -3.31 21.58 -2.47
C ALA A 102 -3.99 20.30 -2.98
N VAL A 103 -3.39 19.16 -2.65
CA VAL A 103 -3.95 17.82 -2.87
C VAL A 103 -4.31 17.22 -1.52
N MET A 104 -5.55 16.73 -1.40
CA MET A 104 -5.99 15.94 -0.27
C MET A 104 -6.21 14.49 -0.70
N ALA A 105 -5.64 13.56 0.03
CA ALA A 105 -5.82 12.14 -0.20
C ALA A 105 -6.10 11.37 1.09
N VAL A 106 -6.82 10.26 0.95
CA VAL A 106 -7.26 9.40 2.06
C VAL A 106 -6.72 7.98 1.84
N PHE A 107 -6.21 7.38 2.92
CA PHE A 107 -5.77 5.99 2.99
C PHE A 107 -6.59 5.27 4.05
N GLY A 108 -6.96 4.01 3.81
CA GLY A 108 -7.84 3.24 4.69
C GLY A 108 -9.32 3.32 4.30
N ALA A 109 -9.65 4.03 3.21
CA ALA A 109 -10.98 4.09 2.63
C ALA A 109 -10.89 4.21 1.10
N PRO A 110 -11.79 3.58 0.34
CA PRO A 110 -12.88 2.70 0.77
C PRO A 110 -12.39 1.38 1.37
N VAL A 111 -11.17 0.97 1.04
CA VAL A 111 -10.55 -0.29 1.50
C VAL A 111 -9.43 0.02 2.50
N ALA A 112 -9.44 -0.67 3.65
CA ALA A 112 -8.38 -0.59 4.64
C ALA A 112 -7.37 -1.73 4.43
N HIS A 113 -6.07 -1.40 4.46
CA HIS A 113 -4.97 -2.35 4.21
C HIS A 113 -4.21 -2.73 5.50
N GLY A 114 -4.52 -2.05 6.62
CA GLY A 114 -3.88 -2.30 7.90
C GLY A 114 -2.55 -1.57 8.12
N GLU A 115 -1.87 -1.12 7.07
CA GLU A 115 -0.71 -0.22 7.11
C GLU A 115 -0.97 1.11 6.41
N ASP A 116 -2.19 1.56 6.40
CA ASP A 116 -2.60 2.77 5.68
C ASP A 116 -1.84 4.03 6.12
N ALA A 117 -1.46 4.13 7.40
CA ALA A 117 -0.62 5.21 7.91
C ALA A 117 0.78 5.19 7.29
N GLU A 118 1.41 4.03 7.17
CA GLU A 118 2.72 3.90 6.54
C GLU A 118 2.65 4.21 5.04
N ARG A 119 1.62 3.71 4.36
CA ARG A 119 1.37 4.00 2.93
C ARG A 119 1.21 5.50 2.69
N ALA A 120 0.47 6.19 3.56
CA ALA A 120 0.28 7.63 3.47
C ALA A 120 1.59 8.41 3.63
N VAL A 121 2.45 8.02 4.59
CA VAL A 121 3.75 8.67 4.79
C VAL A 121 4.69 8.40 3.62
N ARG A 122 4.78 7.14 3.15
CA ARG A 122 5.59 6.77 1.99
C ARG A 122 5.13 7.52 0.73
N ALA A 123 3.80 7.58 0.49
CA ALA A 123 3.23 8.34 -0.63
C ALA A 123 3.64 9.82 -0.56
N GLY A 124 3.50 10.45 0.61
CA GLY A 124 3.89 11.84 0.80
C GLY A 124 5.37 12.11 0.51
N LEU A 125 6.26 11.24 1.01
CA LEU A 125 7.70 11.33 0.72
C LEU A 125 7.98 11.17 -0.80
N ARG A 126 7.34 10.19 -1.44
CA ARG A 126 7.48 9.97 -2.89
C ARG A 126 6.89 11.11 -3.73
N VAL A 127 5.82 11.78 -3.27
CA VAL A 127 5.31 12.97 -3.96
C VAL A 127 6.33 14.11 -3.89
N LEU A 128 6.96 14.36 -2.74
CA LEU A 128 8.00 15.37 -2.61
C LEU A 128 9.20 15.08 -3.54
N GLU A 129 9.67 13.85 -3.57
CA GLU A 129 10.72 13.40 -4.51
C GLU A 129 10.30 13.58 -5.98
N GLY A 130 9.06 13.19 -6.33
CA GLY A 130 8.51 13.35 -7.68
C GLY A 130 8.44 14.79 -8.15
N ILE A 131 8.20 15.73 -7.24
CA ILE A 131 8.24 17.18 -7.56
C ILE A 131 9.67 17.63 -7.86
N GLU A 132 10.67 17.11 -7.14
CA GLU A 132 12.08 17.39 -7.44
C GLU A 132 12.50 16.80 -8.81
N GLU A 133 12.00 15.62 -9.14
CA GLU A 133 12.19 15.01 -10.46
C GLU A 133 11.53 15.84 -11.57
N LEU A 134 10.30 16.30 -11.33
CA LEU A 134 9.56 17.17 -12.25
C LEU A 134 10.31 18.49 -12.50
N ASN A 135 10.83 19.11 -11.43
CA ASN A 135 11.64 20.32 -11.53
C ASN A 135 12.86 20.12 -12.43
N ARG A 136 13.55 19.00 -12.26
CA ARG A 136 14.75 18.68 -13.09
C ARG A 136 14.38 18.41 -14.55
N GLY A 137 13.26 17.74 -14.80
CA GLY A 137 12.82 17.37 -16.16
C GLY A 137 12.22 18.52 -16.96
N GLN A 138 11.53 19.45 -16.30
CA GLN A 138 10.76 20.52 -16.93
C GLN A 138 11.30 21.94 -16.64
N ALA A 139 12.48 22.05 -16.01
CA ALA A 139 13.08 23.32 -15.56
C ALA A 139 12.10 24.16 -14.73
N LEU A 140 11.29 23.52 -13.88
CA LEU A 140 10.38 24.16 -12.96
C LEU A 140 11.09 24.44 -11.62
N ASP A 141 10.50 25.31 -10.80
CA ASP A 141 10.95 25.62 -9.45
C ASP A 141 9.76 25.49 -8.48
N LEU A 142 9.24 24.28 -8.36
CA LEU A 142 8.16 23.95 -7.47
C LEU A 142 8.73 23.44 -6.14
N VAL A 143 8.21 23.96 -5.05
CA VAL A 143 8.50 23.45 -3.71
C VAL A 143 7.19 23.08 -3.06
N ALA A 144 7.06 21.84 -2.61
CA ALA A 144 5.87 21.41 -1.87
C ALA A 144 6.20 21.17 -0.40
N ARG A 145 5.17 21.13 0.41
CA ARG A 145 5.19 20.67 1.80
C ARG A 145 4.03 19.71 2.02
N ALA A 146 4.22 18.74 2.89
CA ALA A 146 3.24 17.71 3.11
C ALA A 146 2.99 17.43 4.59
N ALA A 147 1.83 16.87 4.91
CA ALA A 147 1.60 16.28 6.22
C ALA A 147 0.66 15.09 6.16
N VAL A 148 0.83 14.17 7.12
CA VAL A 148 -0.06 13.04 7.34
C VAL A 148 -0.54 13.03 8.79
N ASP A 149 -1.84 12.87 8.95
CA ASP A 149 -2.42 12.55 10.26
C ASP A 149 -3.31 11.32 10.17
N THR A 150 -3.37 10.54 11.26
CA THR A 150 -4.14 9.31 11.35
C THR A 150 -5.14 9.42 12.48
N GLY A 151 -6.38 9.10 12.21
CA GLY A 151 -7.45 9.18 13.20
C GLY A 151 -8.79 8.71 12.68
N ASP A 152 -9.79 8.77 13.55
CA ASP A 152 -11.17 8.43 13.19
C ASP A 152 -11.79 9.49 12.28
N ALA A 153 -12.42 9.05 11.20
CA ALA A 153 -13.21 9.87 10.31
C ALA A 153 -14.56 9.19 10.00
N VAL A 154 -15.55 9.99 9.68
CA VAL A 154 -16.74 9.52 8.99
C VAL A 154 -16.42 9.53 7.50
N VAL A 155 -16.54 8.39 6.87
CA VAL A 155 -16.24 8.18 5.45
C VAL A 155 -17.54 7.86 4.74
N SER A 156 -17.86 8.66 3.73
CA SER A 156 -18.97 8.40 2.81
C SER A 156 -18.39 7.87 1.50
N VAL A 157 -18.91 6.75 1.01
CA VAL A 157 -18.52 6.16 -0.28
C VAL A 157 -19.74 6.21 -1.20
N GLU A 158 -19.66 7.00 -2.25
CA GLU A 158 -20.67 6.98 -3.31
C GLU A 158 -20.38 5.89 -4.31
N SER A 159 -21.31 4.93 -4.43
CA SER A 159 -21.15 3.73 -5.27
C SER A 159 -21.01 4.01 -6.76
N ALA A 160 -21.37 5.20 -7.23
CA ALA A 160 -21.40 5.55 -8.65
C ALA A 160 -20.05 6.00 -9.23
N HIS A 161 -19.15 6.57 -8.41
CA HIS A 161 -17.89 7.17 -8.86
C HIS A 161 -16.68 6.83 -8.00
N ALA A 162 -16.84 5.97 -7.00
CA ALA A 162 -15.80 5.65 -5.99
C ALA A 162 -15.25 6.91 -5.26
N ASP A 163 -16.01 8.00 -5.25
CA ASP A 163 -15.64 9.21 -4.55
C ASP A 163 -15.69 8.93 -3.03
N VAL A 164 -14.60 9.16 -2.35
CA VAL A 164 -14.46 9.01 -0.90
C VAL A 164 -14.50 10.39 -0.29
N LEU A 165 -15.46 10.64 0.59
CA LEU A 165 -15.50 11.87 1.38
C LEU A 165 -15.18 11.53 2.83
N ALA A 166 -14.06 12.04 3.34
CA ALA A 166 -13.65 11.88 4.72
C ALA A 166 -13.89 13.18 5.51
N THR A 167 -14.58 13.06 6.63
CA THR A 167 -14.85 14.19 7.55
C THR A 167 -14.46 13.80 8.98
N GLY A 168 -13.73 14.70 9.66
CA GLY A 168 -13.31 14.45 11.04
C GLY A 168 -12.18 15.37 11.48
N ASP A 169 -11.80 15.28 12.75
CA ASP A 169 -10.72 16.08 13.32
C ASP A 169 -9.36 15.76 12.67
N VAL A 170 -9.17 14.51 12.20
CA VAL A 170 -7.99 14.06 11.47
C VAL A 170 -7.73 14.91 10.22
N VAL A 171 -8.77 15.26 9.45
CA VAL A 171 -8.65 16.10 8.24
C VAL A 171 -8.15 17.50 8.61
N ASN A 172 -8.73 18.08 9.67
CA ASN A 172 -8.35 19.42 10.14
C ASN A 172 -6.91 19.41 10.70
N THR A 173 -6.53 18.34 11.40
CA THR A 173 -5.18 18.20 11.98
C THR A 173 -4.14 18.05 10.88
N ALA A 174 -4.38 17.19 9.89
CA ALA A 174 -3.49 17.00 8.75
C ALA A 174 -3.28 18.31 7.96
N SER A 175 -4.33 19.06 7.67
CA SER A 175 -4.24 20.36 6.99
C SER A 175 -3.41 21.37 7.76
N ARG A 176 -3.52 21.40 9.08
CA ARG A 176 -2.75 22.32 9.94
C ARG A 176 -1.27 21.93 10.03
N LEU A 177 -1.00 20.64 10.20
CA LEU A 177 0.37 20.11 10.15
C LEU A 177 1.01 20.44 8.81
N GLN A 178 0.29 20.31 7.70
CA GLN A 178 0.76 20.67 6.36
C GLN A 178 1.14 22.16 6.29
N THR A 179 0.31 23.03 6.84
CA THR A 179 0.61 24.49 6.88
C THR A 179 1.87 24.81 7.67
N ALA A 180 2.15 24.06 8.73
CA ALA A 180 3.30 24.20 9.59
C ALA A 180 4.55 23.47 9.08
N ALA A 181 4.40 22.58 8.10
CA ALA A 181 5.51 21.83 7.54
C ALA A 181 6.53 22.74 6.85
N PRO A 182 7.82 22.54 7.09
CA PRO A 182 8.87 23.26 6.35
C PRO A 182 8.80 22.92 4.85
N PRO A 183 9.21 23.84 3.98
CA PRO A 183 9.32 23.59 2.54
C PRO A 183 10.15 22.35 2.23
N GLY A 184 9.70 21.50 1.32
CA GLY A 184 10.35 20.24 0.95
C GLY A 184 10.23 19.13 1.99
N ARG A 185 9.38 19.28 3.01
CA ARG A 185 9.33 18.32 4.13
C ARG A 185 7.92 17.82 4.39
N LEU A 186 7.85 16.67 5.08
CA LEU A 186 6.63 16.00 5.50
C LEU A 186 6.56 15.93 7.03
N LEU A 187 5.51 16.50 7.62
CA LEU A 187 5.19 16.36 9.03
C LEU A 187 4.15 15.27 9.27
N VAL A 188 4.23 14.62 10.42
CA VAL A 188 3.21 13.66 10.87
C VAL A 188 2.75 13.97 12.29
N GLY A 189 1.48 13.66 12.58
CA GLY A 189 0.92 13.73 13.92
C GLY A 189 1.28 12.50 14.77
N SER A 190 0.93 12.56 16.06
CA SER A 190 1.31 11.55 17.06
C SER A 190 0.81 10.15 16.74
N GLU A 191 -0.44 10.00 16.27
CA GLU A 191 -1.00 8.69 15.91
C GLU A 191 -0.28 8.08 14.71
N THR A 192 -0.01 8.90 13.67
CA THR A 192 0.77 8.47 12.51
C THR A 192 2.18 8.05 12.93
N HIS A 193 2.87 8.88 13.72
CA HIS A 193 4.21 8.56 14.22
C HIS A 193 4.21 7.23 14.99
N ARG A 194 3.29 7.04 15.94
CA ARG A 194 3.18 5.81 16.73
C ARG A 194 2.96 4.58 15.85
N ALA A 195 2.11 4.70 14.82
CA ALA A 195 1.80 3.61 13.90
C ALA A 195 2.96 3.27 12.95
N THR A 196 3.89 4.22 12.67
CA THR A 196 4.86 4.10 11.57
C THR A 196 6.33 4.21 11.97
N ARG A 197 6.65 4.55 13.25
CA ARG A 197 8.02 4.73 13.76
C ARG A 197 8.96 3.54 13.57
N HIS A 198 8.41 2.36 13.33
CA HIS A 198 9.18 1.14 13.04
C HIS A 198 9.57 1.02 11.57
N ALA A 199 8.90 1.75 10.68
CA ALA A 199 9.06 1.68 9.23
C ALA A 199 9.57 2.98 8.59
N ILE A 200 9.52 4.07 9.34
CA ILE A 200 9.94 5.41 8.90
C ILE A 200 10.87 6.00 9.96
N ARG A 201 11.96 6.60 9.52
CA ARG A 201 12.85 7.38 10.38
C ARG A 201 12.28 8.78 10.58
N TYR A 202 12.24 9.23 11.84
CA TYR A 202 11.68 10.51 12.22
C TYR A 202 12.67 11.37 13.00
N GLU A 203 12.50 12.69 12.88
CA GLU A 203 13.13 13.69 13.73
C GLU A 203 12.02 14.40 14.52
N PRO A 204 12.16 14.57 15.86
CA PRO A 204 11.16 15.27 16.64
C PRO A 204 11.20 16.77 16.33
N VAL A 205 10.02 17.36 16.07
CA VAL A 205 9.85 18.81 15.86
C VAL A 205 9.33 19.46 17.13
N GLY A 206 8.65 18.70 17.98
CA GLY A 206 7.99 19.20 19.17
C GLY A 206 6.53 19.58 18.91
N THR A 207 6.02 20.57 19.61
CA THR A 207 4.63 20.99 19.49
C THR A 207 4.47 22.09 18.45
N VAL A 208 3.49 21.90 17.56
CA VAL A 208 3.10 22.87 16.56
C VAL A 208 1.80 23.53 16.99
N GLU A 209 1.77 24.87 16.98
CA GLU A 209 0.53 25.61 17.20
C GLU A 209 -0.43 25.40 16.03
N ALA A 210 -1.50 24.70 16.29
CA ALA A 210 -2.55 24.44 15.31
C ALA A 210 -3.70 25.44 15.53
N LYS A 211 -3.78 26.48 14.70
CA LYS A 211 -4.79 27.55 14.80
C LYS A 211 -6.20 26.94 14.92
N GLY A 212 -6.87 27.18 16.08
CA GLY A 212 -8.22 26.67 16.36
C GLY A 212 -8.30 25.32 17.10
N LYS A 213 -7.18 24.73 17.56
CA LYS A 213 -7.18 23.69 18.62
C LYS A 213 -6.85 24.31 19.96
N ALA A 214 -7.46 23.78 21.02
CA ALA A 214 -7.21 24.25 22.41
C ALA A 214 -5.85 23.78 22.94
N ALA A 215 -5.23 22.75 22.32
CA ALA A 215 -3.93 22.21 22.67
C ALA A 215 -3.02 22.12 21.44
N PRO A 216 -1.71 22.41 21.60
CA PRO A 216 -0.73 22.22 20.54
C PRO A 216 -0.66 20.74 20.13
N VAL A 217 -0.34 20.49 18.85
CA VAL A 217 -0.21 19.14 18.29
C VAL A 217 1.26 18.74 18.28
N GLU A 218 1.59 17.61 18.86
CA GLU A 218 2.93 17.02 18.70
C GLU A 218 3.18 16.60 17.27
N ALA A 219 4.34 16.93 16.72
CA ALA A 219 4.69 16.64 15.34
C ALA A 219 6.11 16.09 15.20
N TRP A 220 6.28 15.24 14.20
CA TRP A 220 7.56 14.66 13.80
C TRP A 220 7.78 14.88 12.31
N LEU A 221 9.03 15.11 11.95
CA LEU A 221 9.47 15.19 10.57
C LEU A 221 9.79 13.79 10.05
N ALA A 222 9.10 13.36 9.01
CA ALA A 222 9.44 12.13 8.31
C ALA A 222 10.68 12.38 7.43
N VAL A 223 11.72 11.57 7.62
CA VAL A 223 13.01 11.75 6.94
C VAL A 223 13.14 10.79 5.76
N GLU A 224 13.03 9.49 6.04
CA GLU A 224 13.15 8.44 5.02
C GLU A 224 12.46 7.16 5.48
N PRO A 225 12.01 6.31 4.56
CA PRO A 225 11.59 4.97 4.89
C PRO A 225 12.78 4.16 5.43
N LEU A 226 12.56 3.50 6.56
CA LEU A 226 13.44 2.42 6.99
C LEU A 226 13.18 1.20 6.11
N LEU A 227 14.16 0.28 6.03
CA LEU A 227 14.06 -0.97 5.28
C LEU A 227 12.69 -1.61 5.33
N ALA A 228 12.36 -2.37 4.26
CA ALA A 228 11.08 -3.04 4.00
C ALA A 228 10.30 -3.40 5.27
N PRO A 229 8.97 -3.33 5.28
CA PRO A 229 8.18 -3.44 6.49
C PRO A 229 8.55 -4.72 7.26
N ALA A 230 9.64 -4.60 8.04
CA ALA A 230 9.98 -5.58 9.02
C ALA A 230 8.79 -5.65 9.97
N ASP A 231 8.36 -6.84 10.23
CA ASP A 231 7.42 -7.27 11.23
C ASP A 231 6.85 -6.16 12.10
N ARG A 232 5.63 -5.73 11.78
CA ARG A 232 4.82 -5.02 12.77
C ARG A 232 4.87 -5.86 14.04
N PRO A 233 5.28 -5.33 15.19
CA PRO A 233 4.95 -5.99 16.43
C PRO A 233 3.43 -6.00 16.50
N LEU A 234 2.84 -7.13 16.10
CA LEU A 234 1.45 -7.41 16.37
C LEU A 234 1.32 -7.30 17.89
N ALA A 235 0.35 -6.53 18.36
CA ALA A 235 0.16 -6.24 19.77
C ALA A 235 0.47 -7.48 20.62
N GLU A 236 1.16 -7.30 21.74
CA GLU A 236 1.61 -8.37 22.67
C GLU A 236 0.47 -9.16 23.32
N SER A 237 -0.75 -9.04 22.78
CA SER A 237 -1.91 -9.80 23.23
C SER A 237 -1.71 -11.29 22.96
N ALA A 238 -2.02 -12.12 23.94
CA ALA A 238 -1.95 -13.58 23.80
C ALA A 238 -2.84 -14.07 22.66
N LEU A 239 -2.36 -15.07 21.90
CA LEU A 239 -3.18 -15.77 20.90
C LEU A 239 -4.21 -16.64 21.63
N VAL A 240 -5.49 -16.30 21.53
CA VAL A 240 -6.57 -17.02 22.19
C VAL A 240 -7.39 -17.82 21.19
N GLY A 241 -7.67 -19.08 21.49
CA GLY A 241 -8.58 -19.92 20.70
C GLY A 241 -8.07 -20.42 19.36
N ARG A 242 -6.75 -20.29 19.06
CA ARG A 242 -6.14 -20.72 17.79
C ARG A 242 -5.00 -21.73 17.95
N SER A 243 -4.97 -22.44 19.06
CA SER A 243 -3.92 -23.41 19.36
C SER A 243 -3.90 -24.59 18.39
N HIS A 244 -5.08 -25.02 17.93
CA HIS A 244 -5.20 -26.13 16.98
C HIS A 244 -4.64 -25.77 15.60
N GLU A 245 -4.98 -24.61 15.07
CA GLU A 245 -4.48 -24.11 13.78
C GLU A 245 -2.97 -23.90 13.83
N LEU A 246 -2.45 -23.37 14.94
CA LEU A 246 -1.01 -23.19 15.13
C LEU A 246 -0.27 -24.53 15.19
N GLU A 247 -0.84 -25.51 15.88
CA GLU A 247 -0.25 -26.86 15.95
C GLU A 247 -0.22 -27.55 14.58
N LEU A 248 -1.27 -27.37 13.77
CA LEU A 248 -1.29 -27.84 12.39
C LEU A 248 -0.16 -27.20 11.56
N MET A 249 0.02 -25.89 11.64
CA MET A 249 1.11 -25.19 10.95
C MET A 249 2.49 -25.66 11.44
N ARG A 250 2.65 -25.87 12.74
CA ARG A 250 3.85 -26.43 13.34
C ARG A 250 4.17 -27.83 12.78
N SER A 251 3.16 -28.69 12.67
CA SER A 251 3.29 -30.01 12.10
C SER A 251 3.73 -29.96 10.63
N VAL A 252 3.13 -29.07 9.82
CA VAL A 252 3.53 -28.87 8.43
C VAL A 252 4.98 -28.39 8.35
N TRP A 253 5.37 -27.40 9.17
CA TRP A 253 6.74 -26.91 9.23
C TRP A 253 7.74 -28.01 9.57
N THR A 254 7.44 -28.82 10.59
CA THR A 254 8.28 -29.96 10.97
C THR A 254 8.43 -30.97 9.82
N ARG A 255 7.35 -31.23 9.08
CA ARG A 255 7.39 -32.09 7.90
C ARG A 255 8.25 -31.51 6.78
N CYS A 256 8.16 -30.19 6.53
CA CYS A 256 9.04 -29.52 5.57
C CYS A 256 10.52 -29.77 5.89
N LEU A 257 10.89 -29.69 7.17
CA LEU A 257 12.26 -29.90 7.63
C LEU A 257 12.72 -31.37 7.53
N THR A 258 11.82 -32.32 7.77
CA THR A 258 12.16 -33.76 7.80
C THR A 258 12.06 -34.41 6.44
N GLU A 259 11.07 -34.04 5.64
CA GLU A 259 10.81 -34.64 4.33
C GLU A 259 11.52 -33.87 3.19
N LEU A 260 12.06 -32.69 3.47
CA LEU A 260 12.67 -31.77 2.49
C LEU A 260 11.79 -31.51 1.27
N ARG A 261 10.50 -31.32 1.52
CA ARG A 261 9.48 -31.07 0.48
C ARG A 261 8.73 -29.78 0.77
N PRO A 262 8.45 -28.97 -0.27
CA PRO A 262 7.66 -27.78 -0.11
C PRO A 262 6.19 -28.12 0.21
N HIS A 263 5.58 -27.33 1.08
CA HIS A 263 4.17 -27.42 1.42
C HIS A 263 3.52 -26.05 1.21
N LEU A 264 2.32 -26.04 0.65
CA LEU A 264 1.49 -24.85 0.56
C LEU A 264 0.44 -24.87 1.68
N VAL A 265 0.42 -23.79 2.47
CA VAL A 265 -0.60 -23.58 3.50
C VAL A 265 -1.43 -22.35 3.10
N THR A 266 -2.73 -22.51 2.95
CA THR A 266 -3.65 -21.43 2.62
C THR A 266 -4.51 -21.11 3.84
N VAL A 267 -4.44 -19.85 4.32
CA VAL A 267 -5.24 -19.36 5.44
C VAL A 267 -6.34 -18.46 4.93
N LEU A 268 -7.58 -18.95 4.99
CA LEU A 268 -8.78 -18.25 4.51
C LEU A 268 -9.65 -17.80 5.69
N GLY A 269 -10.35 -16.70 5.52
CA GLY A 269 -11.31 -16.18 6.50
C GLY A 269 -11.65 -14.72 6.28
N PRO A 270 -12.73 -14.20 6.89
CA PRO A 270 -13.13 -12.81 6.77
C PRO A 270 -12.08 -11.85 7.35
N PRO A 271 -12.11 -10.56 6.98
CA PRO A 271 -11.29 -9.54 7.59
C PRO A 271 -11.40 -9.54 9.13
N GLY A 272 -10.31 -9.26 9.83
CA GLY A 272 -10.30 -9.19 11.31
C GLY A 272 -10.29 -10.53 12.06
N ILE A 273 -10.48 -11.68 11.42
CA ILE A 273 -10.56 -13.00 12.08
C ILE A 273 -9.21 -13.48 12.69
N GLY A 274 -8.10 -12.78 12.43
CA GLY A 274 -6.78 -13.09 12.99
C GLY A 274 -5.84 -13.86 12.06
N LYS A 275 -6.06 -13.89 10.74
CA LYS A 275 -5.16 -14.55 9.77
C LYS A 275 -3.71 -14.07 9.88
N SER A 276 -3.50 -12.76 9.86
CA SER A 276 -2.17 -12.15 9.96
C SER A 276 -1.50 -12.48 11.31
N ARG A 277 -2.28 -12.56 12.38
CA ARG A 277 -1.76 -12.97 13.69
C ARG A 277 -1.29 -14.42 13.68
N LEU A 278 -2.04 -15.32 13.07
CA LEU A 278 -1.66 -16.73 12.97
C LEU A 278 -0.37 -16.89 12.13
N CYS A 279 -0.24 -16.15 11.01
CA CYS A 279 0.97 -16.13 10.21
C CYS A 279 2.17 -15.57 10.99
N HIS A 280 1.95 -14.57 11.84
CA HIS A 280 3.00 -14.04 12.71
C HIS A 280 3.50 -15.06 13.73
N GLU A 281 2.61 -15.80 14.38
CA GLU A 281 3.01 -16.85 15.32
C GLU A 281 3.82 -17.96 14.62
N LEU A 282 3.45 -18.33 13.39
CA LEU A 282 4.26 -19.20 12.55
C LEU A 282 5.64 -18.58 12.28
N SER A 283 5.69 -17.28 11.99
CA SER A 283 6.95 -16.57 11.74
C SER A 283 7.90 -16.66 12.95
N VAL A 284 7.37 -16.43 14.15
CA VAL A 284 8.15 -16.56 15.40
C VAL A 284 8.69 -17.98 15.57
N LEU A 285 7.85 -18.98 15.29
CA LEU A 285 8.24 -20.39 15.37
C LEU A 285 9.34 -20.72 14.38
N VAL A 286 9.24 -20.30 13.13
CA VAL A 286 10.21 -20.54 12.06
C VAL A 286 11.54 -19.88 12.39
N THR A 287 11.51 -18.61 12.81
CA THR A 287 12.72 -17.84 13.15
C THR A 287 13.43 -18.43 14.36
N SER A 288 12.70 -18.88 15.40
CA SER A 288 13.30 -19.55 16.55
C SER A 288 13.97 -20.87 16.19
N GLY A 289 13.51 -21.55 15.14
CA GLY A 289 14.10 -22.73 14.53
C GLY A 289 15.21 -22.45 13.51
N ARG A 290 15.74 -21.22 13.44
CA ARG A 290 16.73 -20.77 12.44
C ARG A 290 16.26 -20.86 10.99
N GLY A 291 14.95 -20.89 10.75
CA GLY A 291 14.38 -20.75 9.42
C GLY A 291 14.35 -19.28 8.96
N ARG A 292 14.27 -19.06 7.66
CA ARG A 292 14.07 -17.75 7.04
C ARG A 292 12.60 -17.50 6.76
N ILE A 293 12.22 -16.24 6.76
CA ILE A 293 10.88 -15.80 6.39
C ILE A 293 10.99 -14.73 5.34
N PHE A 294 10.27 -14.91 4.25
CA PHE A 294 10.07 -13.88 3.25
C PHE A 294 8.60 -13.51 3.16
N ARG A 295 8.34 -12.23 2.91
CA ARG A 295 6.98 -11.71 2.82
C ARG A 295 6.73 -11.03 1.50
N GLY A 296 5.78 -11.57 0.76
CA GLY A 296 5.20 -10.93 -0.40
C GLY A 296 3.77 -10.48 -0.11
N ARG A 297 3.35 -9.36 -0.69
CA ARG A 297 1.99 -8.86 -0.59
C ARG A 297 1.46 -8.53 -1.97
N CYS A 298 0.26 -9.03 -2.27
CA CYS A 298 -0.48 -8.63 -3.44
C CYS A 298 -1.37 -7.44 -3.08
N LEU A 299 -1.28 -6.37 -3.84
CA LEU A 299 -2.10 -5.19 -3.67
C LEU A 299 -3.25 -5.19 -4.69
N PRO A 300 -4.48 -4.83 -4.30
CA PRO A 300 -5.65 -4.98 -5.17
C PRO A 300 -5.69 -4.04 -6.38
N TYR A 301 -4.78 -3.06 -6.45
CA TYR A 301 -4.76 -2.03 -7.52
C TYR A 301 -3.63 -2.18 -8.53
N GLU A 302 -2.85 -3.25 -8.44
CA GLU A 302 -1.70 -3.48 -9.30
C GLU A 302 -2.02 -4.50 -10.41
N GLU A 303 -3.10 -4.26 -11.18
CA GLU A 303 -3.50 -5.12 -12.30
C GLU A 303 -2.41 -5.27 -13.38
N GLN A 304 -1.45 -4.35 -13.46
CA GLN A 304 -0.34 -4.39 -14.41
C GLN A 304 0.96 -5.00 -13.85
N ALA A 305 1.06 -5.25 -12.56
CA ALA A 305 2.26 -5.78 -11.92
C ALA A 305 2.00 -7.14 -11.26
N GLY A 306 1.60 -8.12 -12.05
CA GLY A 306 1.21 -9.48 -11.61
C GLY A 306 2.27 -10.27 -10.81
N TYR A 307 3.45 -9.67 -10.50
CA TYR A 307 4.55 -10.35 -9.83
C TYR A 307 5.14 -9.59 -8.64
N GLN A 308 4.50 -8.55 -8.14
CA GLN A 308 5.07 -7.71 -7.06
C GLN A 308 5.35 -8.48 -5.78
N ALA A 309 4.54 -9.46 -5.42
CA ALA A 309 4.82 -10.30 -4.26
C ALA A 309 6.15 -11.05 -4.41
N PHE A 310 6.44 -11.53 -5.61
CA PHE A 310 7.72 -12.18 -5.93
C PHE A 310 8.87 -11.19 -6.02
N SER A 311 8.62 -10.02 -6.59
CA SER A 311 9.60 -8.93 -6.65
C SER A 311 10.09 -8.55 -5.25
N ARG A 312 9.17 -8.36 -4.31
CA ARG A 312 9.51 -8.09 -2.90
C ARG A 312 10.32 -9.20 -2.25
N LEU A 313 9.95 -10.45 -2.51
CA LEU A 313 10.69 -11.62 -2.00
C LEU A 313 12.12 -11.63 -2.54
N VAL A 314 12.32 -11.35 -3.83
CA VAL A 314 13.66 -11.27 -4.44
C VAL A 314 14.45 -10.10 -3.86
N HIS A 315 13.84 -8.91 -3.69
CA HIS A 315 14.47 -7.76 -3.04
C HIS A 315 14.97 -8.12 -1.64
N GLU A 316 14.12 -8.74 -0.83
CA GLU A 316 14.48 -9.13 0.54
C GLU A 316 15.59 -10.21 0.55
N ALA A 317 15.50 -11.20 -0.32
CA ALA A 317 16.50 -12.26 -0.41
C ALA A 317 17.87 -11.76 -0.88
N ALA A 318 17.88 -10.79 -1.80
CA ALA A 318 19.10 -10.19 -2.34
C ALA A 318 19.60 -8.98 -1.51
N GLY A 319 18.91 -8.61 -0.42
CA GLY A 319 19.26 -7.45 0.38
C GLY A 319 19.21 -6.13 -0.40
N ILE A 320 18.34 -6.06 -1.41
CA ILE A 320 18.13 -4.85 -2.22
C ILE A 320 17.19 -3.92 -1.48
N LEU A 321 17.62 -2.68 -1.29
CA LEU A 321 16.82 -1.64 -0.63
C LEU A 321 16.05 -0.83 -1.68
N GLU A 322 14.88 -0.31 -1.30
CA GLU A 322 14.13 0.62 -2.16
C GLU A 322 14.93 1.90 -2.50
N SER A 323 15.89 2.27 -1.64
CA SER A 323 16.79 3.40 -1.83
C SER A 323 18.02 3.09 -2.66
N ASP A 324 18.25 1.82 -3.03
CA ASP A 324 19.43 1.46 -3.83
C ASP A 324 19.29 2.02 -5.25
N PRO A 325 20.31 2.69 -5.77
CA PRO A 325 20.35 3.05 -7.20
C PRO A 325 20.31 1.78 -8.07
N PRO A 326 19.69 1.84 -9.28
CA PRO A 326 19.58 0.67 -10.15
C PRO A 326 20.88 -0.13 -10.39
N PRO A 327 22.06 0.49 -10.54
CA PRO A 327 23.31 -0.24 -10.67
C PRO A 327 23.67 -1.06 -9.41
N VAL A 328 23.44 -0.50 -8.20
CA VAL A 328 23.71 -1.18 -6.94
C VAL A 328 22.73 -2.32 -6.71
N ALA A 329 21.45 -2.09 -7.00
CA ALA A 329 20.41 -3.13 -6.92
C ALA A 329 20.74 -4.31 -7.87
N ARG A 330 21.21 -3.99 -9.08
CA ARG A 330 21.60 -4.98 -10.06
C ARG A 330 22.83 -5.80 -9.62
N GLU A 331 23.83 -5.15 -9.04
CA GLU A 331 25.02 -5.81 -8.48
C GLU A 331 24.65 -6.76 -7.35
N LYS A 332 23.82 -6.33 -6.40
CA LYS A 332 23.33 -7.16 -5.30
C LYS A 332 22.55 -8.39 -5.81
N LEU A 333 21.68 -8.18 -6.80
CA LEU A 333 20.95 -9.27 -7.44
C LEU A 333 21.92 -10.27 -8.09
N GLN A 334 22.94 -9.79 -8.81
CA GLN A 334 23.92 -10.65 -9.47
C GLN A 334 24.67 -11.49 -8.45
N LEU A 335 25.19 -10.89 -7.38
CA LEU A 335 25.91 -11.61 -6.32
C LEU A 335 25.04 -12.71 -5.69
N THR A 336 23.78 -12.42 -5.43
CA THR A 336 22.86 -13.39 -4.83
C THR A 336 22.53 -14.53 -5.81
N VAL A 337 22.36 -14.22 -7.07
CA VAL A 337 22.10 -15.25 -8.10
C VAL A 337 23.33 -16.13 -8.31
N ASP A 338 24.54 -15.54 -8.36
CA ASP A 338 25.79 -16.28 -8.50
C ASP A 338 26.04 -17.22 -7.30
N GLU A 339 25.63 -16.81 -6.09
CA GLU A 339 25.77 -17.62 -4.88
C GLU A 339 24.76 -18.78 -4.82
N LEU A 340 23.51 -18.54 -5.23
CA LEU A 340 22.42 -19.49 -5.00
C LEU A 340 22.10 -20.38 -6.20
N ILE A 341 22.30 -19.90 -7.42
CA ILE A 341 21.86 -20.56 -8.66
C ILE A 341 23.04 -21.33 -9.28
N PRO A 342 22.81 -22.55 -9.78
CA PRO A 342 23.85 -23.28 -10.51
C PRO A 342 24.36 -22.49 -11.72
N GLU A 343 25.68 -22.53 -11.98
CA GLU A 343 26.37 -21.74 -13.01
C GLU A 343 25.70 -21.83 -14.42
N ALA A 344 25.19 -22.99 -14.76
CA ALA A 344 24.50 -23.21 -16.04
C ALA A 344 23.18 -22.44 -16.19
N GLU A 345 22.56 -22.02 -15.10
CA GLU A 345 21.25 -21.35 -15.08
C GLU A 345 21.34 -19.87 -14.63
N THR A 346 22.52 -19.44 -14.16
CA THR A 346 22.74 -18.11 -13.56
C THR A 346 22.36 -16.97 -14.50
N ALA A 347 22.88 -16.98 -15.74
CA ALA A 347 22.68 -15.89 -16.68
C ALA A 347 21.20 -15.71 -17.06
N GLU A 348 20.48 -16.80 -17.28
CA GLU A 348 19.06 -16.76 -17.63
C GLU A 348 18.20 -16.35 -16.44
N THR A 349 18.46 -16.92 -15.27
CA THR A 349 17.72 -16.57 -14.04
C THR A 349 17.93 -15.11 -13.67
N PHE A 350 19.16 -14.60 -13.72
CA PHE A 350 19.47 -13.21 -13.47
C PHE A 350 18.72 -12.28 -14.42
N ARG A 351 18.74 -12.58 -15.74
CA ARG A 351 18.04 -11.77 -16.74
C ARG A 351 16.56 -11.61 -16.43
N TYR A 352 15.86 -12.72 -16.13
CA TYR A 352 14.42 -12.66 -15.85
C TYR A 352 14.10 -12.06 -14.48
N LEU A 353 14.94 -12.26 -13.48
CA LEU A 353 14.77 -11.60 -12.19
C LEU A 353 15.01 -10.09 -12.29
N ALA A 354 16.02 -9.67 -13.09
CA ALA A 354 16.26 -8.25 -13.33
C ALA A 354 15.08 -7.58 -14.06
N LEU A 355 14.45 -8.28 -15.02
CA LEU A 355 13.19 -7.82 -15.65
C LEU A 355 12.03 -7.74 -14.63
N LEU A 356 11.89 -8.75 -13.80
CA LEU A 356 10.88 -8.78 -12.73
C LEU A 356 11.01 -7.60 -11.76
N LEU A 357 12.24 -7.15 -11.50
CA LEU A 357 12.55 -6.04 -10.62
C LEU A 357 12.58 -4.66 -11.31
N GLY A 358 12.32 -4.60 -12.62
CA GLY A 358 12.44 -3.36 -13.40
C GLY A 358 13.88 -2.84 -13.52
N LEU A 359 14.87 -3.72 -13.38
CA LEU A 359 16.31 -3.39 -13.45
C LEU A 359 16.91 -3.66 -14.85
N ALA A 360 16.11 -4.11 -15.80
CA ALA A 360 16.51 -4.35 -17.20
C ALA A 360 15.89 -3.28 -18.11
N PRO A 361 16.49 -3.02 -19.32
CA PRO A 361 15.89 -2.14 -20.32
C PRO A 361 14.53 -2.66 -20.79
N ASP A 362 13.59 -1.75 -21.08
CA ASP A 362 12.20 -2.02 -21.49
C ASP A 362 12.02 -2.77 -22.83
N ASP A 363 13.09 -2.99 -23.58
CA ASP A 363 13.03 -3.59 -24.92
C ASP A 363 12.72 -5.09 -24.94
N ASP A 364 12.73 -5.75 -23.81
CA ASP A 364 12.50 -7.18 -23.68
C ASP A 364 11.19 -7.45 -22.91
N VAL A 365 10.09 -7.67 -23.61
CA VAL A 365 8.83 -8.12 -23.02
C VAL A 365 8.88 -9.64 -22.87
N PRO A 366 9.20 -10.19 -21.70
CA PRO A 366 9.31 -11.62 -21.52
C PRO A 366 7.93 -12.26 -21.51
N GLN A 367 7.84 -13.51 -21.98
CA GLN A 367 6.65 -14.31 -21.73
C GLN A 367 6.50 -14.53 -20.23
N ALA A 368 5.30 -14.28 -19.69
CA ALA A 368 4.99 -14.42 -18.26
C ALA A 368 5.47 -15.75 -17.65
N GLN A 369 5.48 -16.82 -18.45
CA GLN A 369 5.95 -18.15 -18.05
C GLN A 369 7.45 -18.18 -17.68
N LEU A 370 8.28 -17.40 -18.35
CA LEU A 370 9.71 -17.35 -18.11
C LEU A 370 10.04 -16.59 -16.81
N LEU A 371 9.32 -15.52 -16.53
CA LEU A 371 9.41 -14.81 -15.25
C LEU A 371 9.01 -15.72 -14.08
N PHE A 372 7.93 -16.47 -14.26
CA PHE A 372 7.46 -17.42 -13.26
C PHE A 372 8.47 -18.55 -13.02
N PHE A 373 9.07 -19.07 -14.09
CA PHE A 373 10.09 -20.10 -13.99
C PHE A 373 11.33 -19.60 -13.22
N ALA A 374 11.83 -18.40 -13.54
CA ALA A 374 12.98 -17.82 -12.84
C ALA A 374 12.68 -17.53 -11.36
N ALA A 375 11.51 -16.96 -11.05
CA ALA A 375 11.08 -16.72 -9.68
C ALA A 375 10.94 -18.02 -8.89
N ARG A 376 10.31 -19.04 -9.47
CA ARG A 376 10.21 -20.36 -8.85
C ARG A 376 11.60 -20.97 -8.59
N ARG A 377 12.47 -20.96 -9.58
CA ARG A 377 13.82 -21.52 -9.47
C ARG A 377 14.62 -20.83 -8.37
N PHE A 378 14.53 -19.51 -8.30
CA PHE A 378 15.16 -18.73 -7.24
C PHE A 378 14.67 -19.15 -5.85
N ILE A 379 13.35 -19.27 -5.65
CA ILE A 379 12.76 -19.69 -4.38
C ILE A 379 13.19 -21.10 -4.00
N GLU A 380 13.23 -22.03 -4.96
CA GLU A 380 13.72 -23.39 -4.72
C GLU A 380 15.18 -23.39 -4.21
N CYS A 381 16.06 -22.63 -4.85
CA CYS A 381 17.47 -22.54 -4.45
C CYS A 381 17.63 -21.86 -3.08
N VAL A 382 16.89 -20.80 -2.80
CA VAL A 382 16.83 -20.17 -1.48
C VAL A 382 16.40 -21.19 -0.41
N GLY A 383 15.35 -21.97 -0.68
CA GLY A 383 14.85 -22.99 0.24
C GLY A 383 15.82 -24.15 0.48
N VAL A 384 16.66 -24.48 -0.51
CA VAL A 384 17.74 -25.49 -0.37
C VAL A 384 18.87 -24.95 0.50
N ALA A 385 19.23 -23.66 0.34
CA ALA A 385 20.30 -23.04 1.12
C ALA A 385 19.93 -22.90 2.61
N GLN A 386 18.66 -22.59 2.90
CA GLN A 386 18.15 -22.50 4.26
C GLN A 386 16.64 -22.75 4.30
N PRO A 387 16.13 -23.50 5.32
CA PRO A 387 14.69 -23.70 5.48
C PRO A 387 13.94 -22.36 5.50
N THR A 388 12.94 -22.21 4.63
CA THR A 388 12.29 -20.92 4.33
C THR A 388 10.78 -21.05 4.29
N VAL A 389 10.10 -20.02 4.78
CA VAL A 389 8.64 -19.80 4.66
C VAL A 389 8.40 -18.45 4.01
#